data_40a90370e75f860b6cbf7a9f28996988
#
_entry.id   40a90370e75f860b6cbf7a9f28996988
#
_cell.length_a   1.000
_cell.length_b   1.000
_cell.length_c   1.000
_cell.angle_alpha   90.00
_cell.angle_beta   90.00
_cell.angle_gamma   90.00
#
_symmetry.space_group_name_H-M   'P 1'
#
loop_
_entity.id
_entity.type
_entity.pdbx_description
1 polymer ?
#
loop_
_entity_poly.entity_id
_entity_poly.type
_entity_poly.pdbx_seq_one_letter_code
_entity_poly.pdbx_strand_id
1 'polypeptide(L)'
;MGRASNMMNGTNIVKEAGTAKTVLIVEDNELNMKLFHDLLEAHGYNILQTKDGMDALRLAREHHPDLILMDIQLPEVSGLEVTKWIKEDDNLKSIPVVAVTAFAMKGDEEKIREGGCEAYIAKPISVTNFLETVERFLS
;
A
#
# COMPACT_ATOMS: atom_id res chain seq x y z
N MET A 1 -21.82 -5.21 -23.38
CA MET A 1 -21.50 -5.23 -23.68
C MET A 1 -20.99 -5.14 -23.79
N GLY A 2 -20.89 -4.98 -23.24
CA GLY A 2 -20.55 -4.97 -23.30
C GLY A 2 -20.02 -4.89 -23.18
N ARG A 3 -19.95 -4.90 -22.84
CA ARG A 3 -19.38 -5.12 -22.86
C ARG A 3 -18.60 -5.06 -23.21
N ALA A 4 -18.58 -4.87 -23.05
CA ALA A 4 -17.91 -4.95 -23.41
C ALA A 4 -17.31 -4.85 -23.61
N SER A 5 -17.30 -4.83 -23.48
CA SER A 5 -16.76 -4.89 -23.76
C SER A 5 -16.15 -4.87 -23.72
N ASN A 6 -16.14 -4.78 -23.37
CA ASN A 6 -15.70 -4.92 -23.44
C ASN A 6 -15.07 -5.02 -23.42
N MET A 7 -15.04 -4.94 -23.11
CA MET A 7 -14.73 -5.13 -23.17
C MET A 7 -14.04 -5.10 -23.29
N MET A 8 -14.03 -5.02 -23.10
CA MET A 8 -13.66 -5.11 -23.19
C MET A 8 -12.94 -5.12 -23.27
N ASN A 9 -12.88 -5.02 -23.18
CA ASN A 9 -12.37 -5.10 -23.20
C ASN A 9 -11.76 -5.22 -22.95
N GLY A 10 -11.79 -5.19 -22.58
CA GLY A 10 -11.46 -5.31 -22.27
C GLY A 10 -11.01 -5.35 -21.74
N THR A 11 -11.08 -5.31 -21.63
CA THR A 11 -10.90 -5.40 -21.17
C THR A 11 -10.67 -5.28 -20.86
N ASN A 12 -10.89 -5.22 -20.76
CA ASN A 12 -11.02 -5.12 -20.45
C ASN A 12 -11.14 -4.85 -20.20
N ILE A 13 -11.35 -4.92 -20.27
CA ILE A 13 -11.67 -4.55 -19.88
C ILE A 13 -11.73 -4.46 -19.49
N VAL A 14 -11.50 -4.62 -19.96
CA VAL A 14 -11.62 -4.26 -19.39
C VAL A 14 -11.40 -4.09 -18.24
N LYS A 15 -10.96 -3.56 -18.50
CA LYS A 15 -10.90 -3.43 -17.08
C LYS A 15 -12.11 -2.72 -16.52
N GLU A 16 -12.84 -3.41 -15.75
CA GLU A 16 -14.09 -2.89 -15.24
C GLU A 16 -13.89 -2.15 -13.93
N ALA A 17 -14.70 -1.14 -13.68
CA ALA A 17 -14.68 -0.42 -12.42
C ALA A 17 -14.94 -1.39 -11.26
N GLY A 18 -14.19 -1.27 -10.19
CA GLY A 18 -14.36 -2.10 -9.01
C GLY A 18 -13.60 -3.40 -9.02
N THR A 19 -13.01 -3.77 -10.16
CA THR A 19 -12.23 -5.01 -10.22
C THR A 19 -10.76 -4.80 -9.90
N ALA A 20 -10.25 -3.59 -10.13
CA ALA A 20 -8.86 -3.29 -9.84
C ALA A 20 -8.65 -3.11 -8.34
N LYS A 21 -7.57 -3.68 -7.84
CA LYS A 21 -7.22 -3.51 -6.44
C LYS A 21 -6.68 -2.12 -6.19
N THR A 22 -6.91 -1.61 -4.99
CA THR A 22 -6.49 -0.26 -4.60
C THR A 22 -5.38 -0.34 -3.56
N VAL A 23 -4.32 0.41 -3.80
CA VAL A 23 -3.18 0.48 -2.90
C VAL A 23 -3.08 1.90 -2.35
N LEU A 24 -3.00 2.03 -1.04
CA LEU A 24 -2.73 3.32 -0.40
C LEU A 24 -1.23 3.39 -0.12
N ILE A 25 -0.58 4.42 -0.66
CA ILE A 25 0.85 4.67 -0.41
C ILE A 25 0.99 5.82 0.58
N VAL A 26 1.67 5.56 1.68
CA VAL A 26 1.96 6.57 2.69
C VAL A 26 3.47 6.78 2.70
N GLU A 27 3.93 7.85 2.09
CA GLU A 27 5.35 8.08 1.85
C GLU A 27 5.61 9.58 1.73
N ASP A 28 6.53 10.13 2.52
CA ASP A 28 6.80 11.56 2.48
C ASP A 28 7.89 11.97 1.48
N ASN A 29 8.70 11.02 1.02
CA ASN A 29 9.74 11.30 0.03
C ASN A 29 9.12 11.30 -1.37
N GLU A 30 9.21 12.42 -2.06
CA GLU A 30 8.57 12.57 -3.37
C GLU A 30 9.10 11.62 -4.44
N LEU A 31 10.40 11.34 -4.42
CA LEU A 31 10.99 10.42 -5.40
C LEU A 31 10.50 9.00 -5.17
N ASN A 32 10.43 8.57 -3.91
CA ASN A 32 9.91 7.25 -3.59
C ASN A 32 8.43 7.15 -3.93
N MET A 33 7.67 8.19 -3.62
CA MET A 33 6.24 8.23 -3.94
C MET A 33 6.02 8.05 -5.45
N LYS A 34 6.78 8.79 -6.26
CA LYS A 34 6.66 8.70 -7.70
C LYS A 34 7.03 7.30 -8.20
N LEU A 35 8.11 6.74 -7.66
CA LEU A 35 8.54 5.39 -8.05
C LEU A 35 7.46 4.36 -7.75
N PHE A 36 6.93 4.38 -6.53
CA PHE A 36 5.91 3.42 -6.13
C PHE A 36 4.65 3.60 -6.96
N HIS A 37 4.24 4.85 -7.16
CA HIS A 37 3.07 5.17 -7.96
C HIS A 37 3.21 4.62 -9.39
N ASP A 38 4.33 4.92 -10.04
CA ASP A 38 4.54 4.53 -11.43
C ASP A 38 4.58 3.01 -11.59
N LEU A 39 5.23 2.31 -10.64
CA LEU A 39 5.30 0.85 -10.69
C LEU A 39 3.92 0.22 -10.54
N LEU A 40 3.13 0.72 -9.60
CA LEU A 40 1.82 0.15 -9.34
C LEU A 40 0.83 0.50 -10.44
N GLU A 41 0.89 1.72 -10.95
CA GLU A 41 0.03 2.12 -12.05
C GLU A 41 0.28 1.26 -13.29
N ALA A 42 1.55 0.99 -13.58
CA ALA A 42 1.91 0.16 -14.73
C ALA A 42 1.36 -1.26 -14.60
N HIS A 43 1.08 -1.70 -13.39
CA HIS A 43 0.54 -3.04 -13.14
C HIS A 43 -0.98 -3.04 -12.94
N GLY A 44 -1.62 -1.92 -13.21
CA GLY A 44 -3.08 -1.86 -13.24
C GLY A 44 -3.77 -1.63 -11.91
N TYR A 45 -3.04 -1.25 -10.87
CA TYR A 45 -3.65 -0.97 -9.58
C TYR A 45 -4.18 0.45 -9.51
N ASN A 46 -5.25 0.63 -8.73
CA ASN A 46 -5.71 1.97 -8.36
C ASN A 46 -4.85 2.45 -7.21
N ILE A 47 -4.55 3.75 -7.18
CA ILE A 47 -3.61 4.29 -6.22
C ILE A 47 -4.21 5.46 -5.47
N LEU A 48 -4.07 5.42 -4.14
CA LEU A 48 -4.30 6.55 -3.26
C LEU A 48 -2.95 6.88 -2.65
N GLN A 49 -2.67 8.15 -2.43
CA GLN A 49 -1.37 8.51 -1.88
C GLN A 49 -1.47 9.69 -0.94
N THR A 50 -0.62 9.66 0.09
CA THR A 50 -0.51 10.76 1.02
C THR A 50 0.90 10.76 1.63
N LYS A 51 1.31 11.93 2.08
CA LYS A 51 2.59 12.11 2.79
C LYS A 51 2.40 12.13 4.30
N ASP A 52 1.16 12.14 4.75
CA ASP A 52 0.80 12.37 6.15
C ASP A 52 0.14 11.14 6.76
N GLY A 53 0.69 10.68 7.89
CA GLY A 53 0.17 9.50 8.58
C GLY A 53 -1.27 9.67 9.06
N MET A 54 -1.64 10.87 9.51
CA MET A 54 -3.02 11.09 9.96
C MET A 54 -3.99 11.07 8.79
N ASP A 55 -3.57 11.63 7.66
CA ASP A 55 -4.39 11.60 6.45
C ASP A 55 -4.55 10.17 5.93
N ALA A 56 -3.53 9.33 6.15
CA ALA A 56 -3.60 7.92 5.77
C ALA A 56 -4.75 7.23 6.47
N LEU A 57 -4.95 7.52 7.74
CA LEU A 57 -6.03 6.91 8.52
C LEU A 57 -7.39 7.33 7.94
N ARG A 58 -7.53 8.61 7.59
CA ARG A 58 -8.75 9.13 6.97
C ARG A 58 -9.02 8.43 5.63
N LEU A 59 -7.99 8.33 4.79
CA LEU A 59 -8.13 7.69 3.47
C LEU A 59 -8.49 6.22 3.61
N ALA A 60 -7.90 5.53 4.58
CA ALA A 60 -8.20 4.13 4.80
C ALA A 60 -9.67 3.95 5.18
N ARG A 61 -10.19 4.84 6.03
CA ARG A 61 -11.59 4.78 6.45
C ARG A 61 -12.55 5.09 5.32
N GLU A 62 -12.20 6.05 4.46
CA GLU A 62 -13.07 6.46 3.37
C GLU A 62 -13.09 5.46 2.21
N HIS A 63 -11.96 4.87 1.92
CA HIS A 63 -11.80 4.09 0.68
C HIS A 63 -11.56 2.60 0.87
N HIS A 64 -11.22 2.16 2.06
CA HIS A 64 -10.94 0.74 2.34
C HIS A 64 -10.01 0.12 1.30
N PRO A 65 -8.76 0.60 1.21
CA PRO A 65 -7.83 0.04 0.23
C PRO A 65 -7.55 -1.44 0.50
N ASP A 66 -7.07 -2.12 -0.51
CA ASP A 66 -6.77 -3.55 -0.41
C ASP A 66 -5.39 -3.81 0.17
N LEU A 67 -4.54 -2.80 0.17
CA LEU A 67 -3.18 -2.88 0.69
C LEU A 67 -2.72 -1.48 1.08
N ILE A 68 -1.96 -1.38 2.16
CA ILE A 68 -1.34 -0.13 2.56
C ILE A 68 0.18 -0.31 2.56
N LEU A 69 0.88 0.53 1.82
CA LEU A 69 2.34 0.60 1.86
C LEU A 69 2.68 1.76 2.79
N MET A 70 3.28 1.44 3.93
CA MET A 70 3.47 2.40 5.01
C MET A 70 4.95 2.68 5.26
N ASP A 71 5.39 3.90 4.97
CA ASP A 71 6.72 4.33 5.35
C ASP A 71 6.74 4.44 6.87
N ILE A 72 7.72 3.79 7.49
CA ILE A 72 7.86 3.82 8.95
C ILE A 72 8.35 5.18 9.41
N GLN A 73 9.16 5.84 8.59
CA GLN A 73 9.82 7.09 8.97
C GLN A 73 9.08 8.32 8.45
N LEU A 74 7.86 8.49 8.93
CA LEU A 74 7.07 9.66 8.56
C LEU A 74 7.39 10.82 9.52
N PRO A 75 7.26 12.07 9.07
CA PRO A 75 7.37 13.20 9.97
C PRO A 75 6.20 13.19 10.96
N GLU A 76 6.41 13.74 12.14
CA GLU A 76 5.41 13.91 13.18
C GLU A 76 4.91 12.64 13.83
N VAL A 77 4.45 11.65 13.05
CA VAL A 77 3.95 10.40 13.60
C VAL A 77 4.59 9.22 12.88
N SER A 78 5.05 8.24 13.64
CA SER A 78 5.66 7.05 13.06
C SER A 78 4.64 6.22 12.29
N GLY A 79 5.08 5.63 11.18
CA GLY A 79 4.24 4.70 10.44
C GLY A 79 3.80 3.51 11.28
N LEU A 80 4.60 3.13 12.29
CA LEU A 80 4.20 2.05 13.19
C LEU A 80 3.03 2.45 14.08
N GLU A 81 2.98 3.71 14.49
CA GLU A 81 1.83 4.19 15.25
C GLU A 81 0.57 4.22 14.41
N VAL A 82 0.69 4.67 13.16
CA VAL A 82 -0.46 4.69 12.25
C VAL A 82 -0.94 3.26 12.03
N THR A 83 -0.01 2.33 11.83
CA THR A 83 -0.35 0.91 11.66
C THR A 83 -1.10 0.38 12.88
N LYS A 84 -0.65 0.74 14.07
CA LYS A 84 -1.30 0.32 15.31
C LYS A 84 -2.76 0.81 15.32
N TRP A 85 -3.00 2.06 14.97
CA TRP A 85 -4.36 2.59 14.93
C TRP A 85 -5.21 1.86 13.90
N ILE A 86 -4.64 1.52 12.74
CA ILE A 86 -5.33 0.76 11.72
C ILE A 86 -5.71 -0.63 12.25
N LYS A 87 -4.79 -1.28 12.95
CA LYS A 87 -5.02 -2.63 13.45
C LYS A 87 -5.95 -2.67 14.67
N GLU A 88 -6.15 -1.54 15.32
CA GLU A 88 -7.09 -1.43 16.43
C GLU A 88 -8.50 -1.09 15.96
N ASP A 89 -8.66 -0.69 14.71
CA ASP A 89 -9.95 -0.32 14.14
C ASP A 89 -10.61 -1.56 13.54
N ASP A 90 -11.77 -1.95 14.06
CA ASP A 90 -12.46 -3.17 13.61
C ASP A 90 -12.77 -3.17 12.12
N ASN A 91 -12.95 -2.01 11.51
CA ASN A 91 -13.27 -1.91 10.10
C ASN A 91 -12.03 -1.90 9.20
N LEU A 92 -10.85 -1.68 9.77
CA LEU A 92 -9.61 -1.53 9.01
C LEU A 92 -8.59 -2.64 9.27
N LYS A 93 -8.74 -3.35 10.38
CA LYS A 93 -7.68 -4.27 10.83
C LYS A 93 -7.39 -5.41 9.86
N SER A 94 -8.31 -5.72 8.96
CA SER A 94 -8.09 -6.78 7.98
C SER A 94 -7.28 -6.32 6.77
N ILE A 95 -7.06 -5.02 6.62
CA ILE A 95 -6.27 -4.50 5.51
C ILE A 95 -4.79 -4.78 5.78
N PRO A 96 -4.10 -5.52 4.88
CA PRO A 96 -2.67 -5.77 5.10
C PRO A 96 -1.87 -4.48 5.00
N VAL A 97 -0.90 -4.34 5.89
CA VAL A 97 0.02 -3.21 5.91
C VAL A 97 1.42 -3.75 5.69
N VAL A 98 2.08 -3.25 4.65
CA VAL A 98 3.47 -3.59 4.36
C VAL A 98 4.32 -2.37 4.68
N ALA A 99 5.25 -2.53 5.62
CA ALA A 99 6.15 -1.45 5.99
C ALA A 99 7.19 -1.23 4.90
N VAL A 100 7.53 0.03 4.63
CA VAL A 100 8.63 0.37 3.73
C VAL A 100 9.62 1.18 4.57
N THR A 101 10.86 0.72 4.67
CA THR A 101 11.77 1.31 5.65
C THR A 101 13.23 1.19 5.24
N ALA A 102 14.01 2.22 5.57
CA ALA A 102 15.46 2.18 5.44
C ALA A 102 16.09 1.40 6.60
N PHE A 103 15.31 1.12 7.64
CA PHE A 103 15.79 0.39 8.82
C PHE A 103 15.18 -1.01 8.86
N ALA A 104 15.89 -1.95 8.21
CA ALA A 104 15.42 -3.32 8.12
C ALA A 104 16.42 -4.29 8.74
N MET A 105 17.01 -3.89 9.88
CA MET A 105 17.91 -4.77 10.61
C MET A 105 17.08 -5.72 11.46
N LYS A 106 17.70 -6.77 11.96
CA LYS A 106 17.00 -7.84 12.66
C LYS A 106 16.08 -7.34 13.78
N GLY A 107 16.57 -6.42 14.61
CA GLY A 107 15.74 -5.87 15.69
C GLY A 107 14.57 -5.05 15.20
N ASP A 108 14.74 -4.41 14.04
CA ASP A 108 13.69 -3.58 13.45
C ASP A 108 12.57 -4.44 12.88
N GLU A 109 12.92 -5.61 12.31
CA GLU A 109 11.90 -6.52 11.78
C GLU A 109 10.92 -6.96 12.86
N GLU A 110 11.43 -7.25 14.04
CA GLU A 110 10.59 -7.68 15.16
C GLU A 110 9.62 -6.56 15.55
N LYS A 111 10.11 -5.33 15.64
CA LYS A 111 9.28 -4.18 15.97
C LYS A 111 8.20 -3.94 14.92
N ILE A 112 8.56 -4.09 13.66
CA ILE A 112 7.63 -3.91 12.55
C ILE A 112 6.51 -4.94 12.64
N ARG A 113 6.82 -6.19 12.87
CA ARG A 113 5.83 -7.24 12.99
C ARG A 113 4.97 -7.09 14.23
N GLU A 114 5.58 -6.73 15.35
CA GLU A 114 4.85 -6.48 16.59
C GLU A 114 3.89 -5.30 16.45
N GLY A 115 4.24 -4.34 15.60
CA GLY A 115 3.38 -3.20 15.30
C GLY A 115 2.19 -3.55 14.42
N GLY A 116 2.14 -4.78 13.90
CA GLY A 116 1.01 -5.24 13.11
C GLY A 116 1.21 -5.28 11.61
N CYS A 117 2.42 -4.97 11.14
CA CYS A 117 2.71 -5.06 9.72
C CYS A 117 2.84 -6.52 9.29
N GLU A 118 2.22 -6.88 8.19
CA GLU A 118 2.27 -8.24 7.67
C GLU A 118 3.60 -8.57 6.98
N ALA A 119 4.29 -7.55 6.47
CA ALA A 119 5.59 -7.72 5.82
C ALA A 119 6.32 -6.40 5.80
N TYR A 120 7.55 -6.41 5.30
CA TYR A 120 8.28 -5.16 5.11
C TYR A 120 9.10 -5.20 3.82
N ILE A 121 9.40 -4.01 3.29
CA ILE A 121 10.26 -3.84 2.11
C ILE A 121 11.37 -2.89 2.52
N ALA A 122 12.62 -3.31 2.33
CA ALA A 122 13.77 -2.50 2.69
C ALA A 122 14.08 -1.47 1.61
N LYS A 123 14.49 -0.27 2.04
CA LYS A 123 14.99 0.76 1.13
C LYS A 123 16.51 0.66 1.07
N PRO A 124 17.15 0.95 -0.06
CA PRO A 124 16.53 1.25 -1.35
C PRO A 124 15.84 0.03 -1.92
N ILE A 125 14.69 0.22 -2.54
CA ILE A 125 13.88 -0.92 -2.94
C ILE A 125 14.44 -1.63 -4.17
N SER A 126 14.27 -2.96 -4.18
CA SER A 126 14.44 -3.76 -5.37
C SER A 126 13.07 -3.76 -6.06
N VAL A 127 13.02 -3.37 -7.33
CA VAL A 127 11.75 -3.32 -8.07
C VAL A 127 11.09 -4.69 -8.09
N THR A 128 11.87 -5.74 -8.35
CA THR A 128 11.34 -7.10 -8.36
C THR A 128 10.74 -7.48 -7.03
N ASN A 129 11.46 -7.26 -5.93
CA ASN A 129 10.98 -7.59 -4.60
C ASN A 129 9.73 -6.78 -4.23
N PHE A 130 9.72 -5.50 -4.61
CA PHE A 130 8.57 -4.63 -4.36
C PHE A 130 7.32 -5.20 -5.04
N LEU A 131 7.42 -5.49 -6.33
CA LEU A 131 6.28 -5.98 -7.09
C LEU A 131 5.82 -7.37 -6.64
N GLU A 132 6.77 -8.25 -6.32
CA GLU A 132 6.41 -9.57 -5.80
C GLU A 132 5.68 -9.49 -4.48
N THR A 133 6.13 -8.60 -3.61
CA THR A 133 5.50 -8.42 -2.30
C THR A 133 4.08 -7.90 -2.45
N VAL A 134 3.90 -6.88 -3.29
CA VAL A 134 2.58 -6.31 -3.54
C VAL A 134 1.65 -7.38 -4.12
N GLU A 135 2.12 -8.09 -5.12
CA GLU A 135 1.32 -9.12 -5.78
C GLU A 135 0.90 -10.21 -4.80
N ARG A 136 1.79 -10.59 -3.88
CA ARG A 136 1.48 -11.61 -2.89
C ARG A 136 0.25 -11.26 -2.05
N PHE A 137 0.07 -9.97 -1.76
CA PHE A 137 -1.07 -9.52 -0.94
C PHE A 137 -2.31 -9.19 -1.77
N LEU A 138 -2.17 -9.02 -3.06
CA LEU A 138 -3.28 -8.57 -3.91
C LEU A 138 -3.77 -9.61 -4.92
N SER A 139 -3.12 -10.76 -4.96
CA SER A 139 -3.53 -11.82 -5.87
C SER A 139 -4.72 -12.59 -5.37
#